data_36a059b2c6ac0e6efac647e19017431c
#
_entry.id   36a059b2c6ac0e6efac647e19017431c
#
_cell.length_a   1.000
_cell.length_b   1.000
_cell.length_c   1.000
_cell.angle_alpha   90.00
_cell.angle_beta   90.00
_cell.angle_gamma   90.00
#
_symmetry.space_group_name_H-M   'P 1'
#
loop_
_entity.id
_entity.type
_entity.pdbx_description
1 polymer ?
#
loop_
_entity_poly.entity_id
_entity_poly.type
_entity_poly.pdbx_seq_one_letter_code
_entity_poly.pdbx_strand_id
1 'polypeptide(L)'
;MKNKSLVLVDKATTAGYIFQLFYFKLYGIDNIENYFSRISFANSHDAAAWAVYAGEADIGGAKNHIFNNIMDEYPDFKEQMIVLAESSEVPSNGLAVRKDLNPAIKLRMKILLLSLHETPEGQEILKNFGALKFIATSNDDYRVLYNMINQLGIDLLEYSYKR
;
A
#
# COMPACT_ATOMS: atom_id res chain seq x y z
N MET A 1 11.45 -16.50 -11.25
CA MET A 1 10.24 -16.42 -10.39
C MET A 1 9.14 -17.43 -10.75
N LYS A 2 9.12 -18.01 -11.97
CA LYS A 2 8.09 -19.00 -12.35
C LYS A 2 8.06 -20.19 -11.38
N ASN A 3 6.87 -20.68 -11.05
CA ASN A 3 6.64 -21.77 -10.11
C ASN A 3 7.04 -21.49 -8.65
N LYS A 4 7.31 -20.23 -8.28
CA LYS A 4 7.51 -19.79 -6.91
C LYS A 4 6.17 -19.48 -6.23
N SER A 5 6.14 -19.41 -4.91
CA SER A 5 4.97 -19.00 -4.14
C SER A 5 4.96 -17.49 -3.94
N LEU A 6 3.76 -16.89 -4.00
CA LEU A 6 3.53 -15.46 -3.84
C LEU A 6 2.59 -15.20 -2.66
N VAL A 7 2.95 -14.30 -1.77
CA VAL A 7 2.05 -13.78 -0.74
C VAL A 7 1.69 -12.33 -1.03
N LEU A 8 0.39 -12.07 -1.08
CA LEU A 8 -0.22 -10.76 -1.27
C LEU A 8 -0.84 -10.30 0.06
N VAL A 9 -1.11 -9.01 0.20
CA VAL A 9 -1.74 -8.51 1.43
C VAL A 9 -3.25 -8.66 1.37
N ASP A 10 -3.88 -7.90 0.49
CA ASP A 10 -5.33 -7.88 0.29
C ASP A 10 -5.63 -7.15 -1.03
N LYS A 11 -6.69 -7.54 -1.74
CA LYS A 11 -7.09 -6.96 -3.03
C LYS A 11 -7.38 -5.46 -2.96
N ALA A 12 -7.75 -4.94 -1.79
CA ALA A 12 -8.00 -3.51 -1.58
C ALA A 12 -6.72 -2.68 -1.41
N THR A 13 -5.53 -3.28 -1.45
CA THR A 13 -4.28 -2.58 -1.16
C THR A 13 -3.49 -2.25 -2.43
N THR A 14 -3.00 -1.01 -2.54
CA THR A 14 -2.11 -0.63 -3.64
C THR A 14 -0.76 -1.36 -3.55
N ALA A 15 -0.03 -1.19 -2.45
CA ALA A 15 1.29 -1.77 -2.29
C ALA A 15 1.28 -3.29 -2.07
N GLY A 16 0.21 -3.84 -1.52
CA GLY A 16 0.10 -5.26 -1.22
C GLY A 16 -0.54 -6.10 -2.32
N TYR A 17 -1.05 -5.47 -3.40
CA TYR A 17 -1.75 -6.17 -4.49
C TYR A 17 -1.59 -5.48 -5.84
N ILE A 18 -2.16 -4.27 -6.03
CA ILE A 18 -2.24 -3.61 -7.34
C ILE A 18 -0.86 -3.39 -7.95
N PHE A 19 0.09 -2.88 -7.18
CA PHE A 19 1.45 -2.65 -7.66
C PHE A 19 2.12 -3.95 -8.13
N GLN A 20 1.93 -5.05 -7.40
CA GLN A 20 2.52 -6.34 -7.77
C GLN A 20 1.94 -6.87 -9.07
N LEU A 21 0.61 -6.82 -9.25
CA LEU A 21 -0.02 -7.18 -10.53
C LEU A 21 0.52 -6.35 -11.67
N PHE A 22 0.61 -5.04 -11.46
CA PHE A 22 1.16 -4.11 -12.44
C PHE A 22 2.62 -4.44 -12.79
N TYR A 23 3.45 -4.64 -11.76
CA TYR A 23 4.86 -4.99 -11.93
C TYR A 23 5.02 -6.30 -12.73
N PHE A 24 4.30 -7.36 -12.37
CA PHE A 24 4.34 -8.62 -13.11
C PHE A 24 3.89 -8.46 -14.57
N LYS A 25 2.85 -7.66 -14.80
CA LYS A 25 2.37 -7.37 -16.16
C LYS A 25 3.43 -6.66 -17.02
N LEU A 26 4.21 -5.73 -16.46
CA LEU A 26 5.31 -5.07 -17.16
C LEU A 26 6.38 -6.06 -17.65
N TYR A 27 6.50 -7.21 -17.00
CA TYR A 27 7.40 -8.29 -17.39
C TYR A 27 6.71 -9.44 -18.14
N GLY A 28 5.53 -9.18 -18.72
CA GLY A 28 4.81 -10.14 -19.56
C GLY A 28 4.10 -11.25 -18.78
N ILE A 29 3.86 -11.05 -17.48
CA ILE A 29 3.12 -12.00 -16.64
C ILE A 29 1.70 -11.45 -16.45
N ASP A 30 0.82 -11.72 -17.42
CA ASP A 30 -0.57 -11.23 -17.41
C ASP A 30 -1.46 -12.02 -16.44
N ASN A 31 -1.13 -13.27 -16.15
CA ASN A 31 -1.89 -14.12 -15.25
C ASN A 31 -0.96 -14.70 -14.18
N ILE A 32 -1.05 -14.15 -12.97
CA ILE A 32 -0.23 -14.57 -11.84
C ILE A 32 -0.61 -15.98 -11.34
N GLU A 33 -1.89 -16.38 -11.47
CA GLU A 33 -2.39 -17.67 -11.02
C GLU A 33 -1.78 -18.84 -11.83
N ASN A 34 -1.50 -18.59 -13.12
CA ASN A 34 -0.83 -19.58 -13.98
C ASN A 34 0.71 -19.52 -13.87
N TYR A 35 1.25 -18.44 -13.31
CA TYR A 35 2.69 -18.22 -13.22
C TYR A 35 3.30 -18.70 -11.90
N PHE A 36 2.61 -18.45 -10.80
CA PHE A 36 3.03 -18.85 -9.46
C PHE A 36 2.46 -20.22 -9.07
N SER A 37 3.23 -20.99 -8.31
CA SER A 37 2.79 -22.31 -7.83
C SER A 37 1.69 -22.23 -6.78
N ARG A 38 1.70 -21.13 -6.01
CA ARG A 38 0.71 -20.85 -4.97
C ARG A 38 0.61 -19.35 -4.76
N ILE A 39 -0.61 -18.85 -4.56
CA ILE A 39 -0.88 -17.47 -4.14
C ILE A 39 -1.64 -17.52 -2.81
N SER A 40 -1.20 -16.74 -1.85
CA SER A 40 -1.83 -16.60 -0.53
C SER A 40 -2.02 -15.14 -0.16
N PHE A 41 -2.85 -14.87 0.85
CA PHE A 41 -3.14 -13.54 1.36
C PHE A 41 -2.82 -13.46 2.85
N ALA A 42 -1.98 -12.52 3.24
CA ALA A 42 -1.51 -12.35 4.62
C ALA A 42 -2.36 -11.38 5.45
N ASN A 43 -3.22 -10.57 4.81
CA ASN A 43 -4.12 -9.60 5.43
C ASN A 43 -3.46 -8.34 6.02
N SER A 44 -2.15 -8.35 6.24
CA SER A 44 -1.40 -7.17 6.66
C SER A 44 -0.03 -7.13 5.99
N HIS A 45 0.58 -5.95 5.93
CA HIS A 45 1.86 -5.74 5.25
C HIS A 45 3.03 -6.39 6.00
N ASP A 46 2.99 -6.33 7.32
CA ASP A 46 3.96 -6.99 8.20
C ASP A 46 3.87 -8.51 8.09
N ALA A 47 2.65 -9.08 8.16
CA ALA A 47 2.46 -10.51 7.99
C ALA A 47 2.95 -11.01 6.62
N ALA A 48 2.76 -10.25 5.54
CA ALA A 48 3.30 -10.62 4.23
C ALA A 48 4.85 -10.61 4.21
N ALA A 49 5.48 -9.65 4.85
CA ALA A 49 6.94 -9.59 4.98
C ALA A 49 7.47 -10.76 5.83
N TRP A 50 6.86 -11.04 6.96
CA TRP A 50 7.22 -12.15 7.82
C TRP A 50 7.01 -13.53 7.18
N ALA A 51 5.96 -13.70 6.38
CA ALA A 51 5.71 -14.94 5.65
C ALA A 51 6.85 -15.26 4.65
N VAL A 52 7.42 -14.23 4.00
CA VAL A 52 8.59 -14.43 3.14
C VAL A 52 9.84 -14.75 3.96
N TYR A 53 10.08 -14.01 5.04
CA TYR A 53 11.22 -14.29 5.93
C TYR A 53 11.19 -15.69 6.54
N ALA A 54 10.02 -16.16 6.95
CA ALA A 54 9.82 -17.51 7.50
C ALA A 54 9.89 -18.62 6.45
N GLY A 55 10.02 -18.30 5.16
CA GLY A 55 10.02 -19.28 4.07
C GLY A 55 8.63 -19.86 3.74
N GLU A 56 7.55 -19.29 4.25
CA GLU A 56 6.17 -19.69 3.94
C GLU A 56 5.76 -19.26 2.53
N ALA A 57 6.40 -18.21 2.00
CA ALA A 57 6.30 -17.78 0.62
C ALA A 57 7.68 -17.36 0.09
N ASP A 58 7.89 -17.51 -1.23
CA ASP A 58 9.14 -17.10 -1.86
C ASP A 58 9.19 -15.60 -2.15
N ILE A 59 8.04 -14.97 -2.43
CA ILE A 59 7.91 -13.59 -2.86
C ILE A 59 6.71 -12.96 -2.16
N GLY A 60 6.83 -11.71 -1.76
CA GLY A 60 5.74 -10.94 -1.17
C GLY A 60 5.85 -9.46 -1.47
N GLY A 61 4.84 -8.72 -1.07
CA GLY A 61 4.83 -7.28 -1.20
C GLY A 61 4.24 -6.58 0.00
N ALA A 62 4.88 -5.49 0.39
CA ALA A 62 4.50 -4.70 1.54
C ALA A 62 4.66 -3.20 1.27
N LYS A 63 4.09 -2.35 2.14
CA LYS A 63 4.42 -0.94 2.16
C LYS A 63 5.87 -0.75 2.60
N ASN A 64 6.59 0.15 1.90
CA ASN A 64 7.99 0.44 2.17
C ASN A 64 8.27 0.81 3.64
N HIS A 65 7.48 1.70 4.25
CA HIS A 65 7.72 2.09 5.65
C HIS A 65 7.51 0.93 6.65
N ILE A 66 6.57 0.02 6.40
CA ILE A 66 6.38 -1.17 7.26
C ILE A 66 7.59 -2.10 7.10
N PHE A 67 8.01 -2.35 5.86
CA PHE A 67 9.17 -3.18 5.57
C PHE A 67 10.46 -2.60 6.18
N ASN A 68 10.68 -1.28 6.03
CA ASN A 68 11.83 -0.58 6.58
C ASN A 68 11.86 -0.63 8.11
N ASN A 69 10.71 -0.43 8.79
CA ASN A 69 10.62 -0.55 10.23
C ASN A 69 11.04 -1.95 10.72
N ILE A 70 10.62 -3.01 10.00
CA ILE A 70 11.04 -4.37 10.33
C ILE A 70 12.56 -4.54 10.15
N MET A 71 13.12 -4.02 9.06
CA MET A 71 14.57 -4.08 8.82
C MET A 71 15.39 -3.33 9.88
N ASP A 72 14.87 -2.23 10.38
CA ASP A 72 15.52 -1.43 11.42
C ASP A 72 15.47 -2.12 12.79
N GLU A 73 14.38 -2.83 13.07
CA GLU A 73 14.19 -3.55 14.34
C GLU A 73 14.85 -4.92 14.37
N TYR A 74 14.93 -5.60 13.21
CA TYR A 74 15.42 -6.97 13.07
C TYR A 74 16.58 -7.08 12.05
N PRO A 75 17.85 -6.99 12.49
CA PRO A 75 19.02 -7.06 11.59
C PRO A 75 19.06 -8.32 10.73
N ASP A 76 18.74 -9.49 11.30
CA ASP A 76 18.72 -10.76 10.58
C ASP A 76 17.72 -10.78 9.42
N PHE A 77 16.59 -10.07 9.57
CA PHE A 77 15.61 -9.89 8.52
C PHE A 77 16.22 -9.12 7.35
N LYS A 78 16.94 -8.04 7.64
CA LYS A 78 17.61 -7.21 6.63
C LYS A 78 18.65 -8.00 5.83
N GLU A 79 19.39 -8.89 6.47
CA GLU A 79 20.43 -9.70 5.81
C GLU A 79 19.84 -10.79 4.88
N GLN A 80 18.63 -11.27 5.17
CA GLN A 80 18.02 -12.37 4.44
C GLN A 80 17.04 -11.92 3.36
N MET A 81 16.59 -10.65 3.38
CA MET A 81 15.58 -10.15 2.47
C MET A 81 16.20 -9.31 1.34
N ILE A 82 15.66 -9.47 0.14
CA ILE A 82 16.05 -8.71 -1.05
C ILE A 82 14.83 -7.96 -1.60
N VAL A 83 14.96 -6.65 -1.78
CA VAL A 83 13.94 -5.83 -2.47
C VAL A 83 14.12 -6.02 -3.98
N LEU A 84 13.11 -6.58 -4.62
CA LEU A 84 13.11 -6.85 -6.06
C LEU A 84 12.68 -5.64 -6.89
N ALA A 85 11.75 -4.85 -6.34
CA ALA A 85 11.22 -3.65 -6.99
C ALA A 85 10.57 -2.71 -5.98
N GLU A 86 10.60 -1.44 -6.32
CA GLU A 86 9.87 -0.38 -5.61
C GLU A 86 8.97 0.38 -6.59
N SER A 87 7.79 0.80 -6.13
CA SER A 87 6.91 1.65 -6.92
C SER A 87 7.42 3.10 -6.93
N SER A 88 6.97 3.87 -7.92
CA SER A 88 7.00 5.33 -7.78
C SER A 88 6.21 5.75 -6.54
N GLU A 89 6.54 6.92 -6.00
CA GLU A 89 5.81 7.50 -4.88
C GLU A 89 4.34 7.71 -5.23
N VAL A 90 3.48 7.32 -4.30
CA VAL A 90 2.04 7.57 -4.37
C VAL A 90 1.59 8.15 -3.03
N PRO A 91 0.55 9.00 -3.00
CA PRO A 91 0.01 9.47 -1.74
C PRO A 91 -0.34 8.29 -0.84
N SER A 92 -0.06 8.42 0.44
CA SER A 92 -0.44 7.43 1.44
C SER A 92 -1.98 7.40 1.60
N ASN A 93 -2.49 6.95 2.73
CA ASN A 93 -3.93 6.86 2.97
C ASN A 93 -4.64 8.21 2.76
N GLY A 94 -5.69 8.24 1.94
CA GLY A 94 -6.54 9.40 1.75
C GLY A 94 -7.67 9.43 2.76
N LEU A 95 -7.94 10.62 3.35
CA LEU A 95 -9.14 10.85 4.14
C LEU A 95 -10.22 11.50 3.27
N ALA A 96 -11.37 10.88 3.18
CA ALA A 96 -12.50 11.38 2.41
C ALA A 96 -13.72 11.57 3.30
N VAL A 97 -14.57 12.53 2.96
CA VAL A 97 -15.85 12.77 3.60
C VAL A 97 -16.97 12.75 2.57
N ARG A 98 -18.19 12.47 3.01
CA ARG A 98 -19.37 12.45 2.14
C ARG A 98 -19.56 13.80 1.42
N LYS A 99 -19.95 13.72 0.15
CA LYS A 99 -20.16 14.91 -0.69
C LYS A 99 -21.21 15.87 -0.12
N ASP A 100 -22.25 15.34 0.51
CA ASP A 100 -23.39 16.07 1.08
C ASP A 100 -23.16 16.58 2.52
N LEU A 101 -21.98 16.31 3.13
CA LEU A 101 -21.64 16.87 4.43
C LEU A 101 -21.63 18.41 4.37
N ASN A 102 -22.13 19.06 5.43
CA ASN A 102 -22.18 20.51 5.52
C ASN A 102 -20.83 21.16 5.17
N PRO A 103 -20.81 22.14 4.24
CA PRO A 103 -19.57 22.77 3.78
C PRO A 103 -18.71 23.38 4.89
N ALA A 104 -19.35 23.98 5.92
CA ALA A 104 -18.63 24.57 7.06
C ALA A 104 -17.92 23.49 7.89
N ILE A 105 -18.54 22.32 8.06
CA ILE A 105 -17.92 21.19 8.75
C ILE A 105 -16.71 20.67 7.95
N LYS A 106 -16.88 20.49 6.62
CA LYS A 106 -15.76 20.06 5.74
C LYS A 106 -14.57 21.00 5.85
N LEU A 107 -14.83 22.31 5.78
CA LEU A 107 -13.79 23.32 5.87
C LEU A 107 -13.07 23.26 7.22
N ARG A 108 -13.82 23.17 8.32
CA ARG A 108 -13.27 23.06 9.68
C ARG A 108 -12.39 21.81 9.84
N MET A 109 -12.88 20.65 9.37
CA MET A 109 -12.10 19.40 9.38
C MET A 109 -10.81 19.54 8.58
N LYS A 110 -10.89 20.11 7.36
CA LYS A 110 -9.71 20.34 6.52
C LYS A 110 -8.68 21.23 7.20
N ILE A 111 -9.11 22.37 7.77
CA ILE A 111 -8.21 23.30 8.47
C ILE A 111 -7.57 22.58 9.65
N LEU A 112 -8.36 21.92 10.51
CA LEU A 112 -7.86 21.21 11.68
C LEU A 112 -6.79 20.18 11.32
N LEU A 113 -7.07 19.34 10.33
CA LEU A 113 -6.14 18.28 9.94
C LEU A 113 -4.85 18.83 9.33
N LEU A 114 -4.94 19.86 8.48
CA LEU A 114 -3.78 20.46 7.83
C LEU A 114 -2.88 21.23 8.83
N SER A 115 -3.44 21.78 9.91
CA SER A 115 -2.68 22.49 10.97
C SER A 115 -2.30 21.60 12.16
N LEU A 116 -2.70 20.34 12.18
CA LEU A 116 -2.48 19.45 13.33
C LEU A 116 -1.01 19.35 13.75
N HIS A 117 -0.09 19.41 12.80
CA HIS A 117 1.37 19.34 13.03
C HIS A 117 1.97 20.62 13.65
N GLU A 118 1.18 21.70 13.78
CA GLU A 118 1.65 22.98 14.27
C GLU A 118 1.60 23.07 15.81
N THR A 119 0.94 22.13 16.48
CA THR A 119 0.82 22.09 17.93
C THR A 119 1.50 20.85 18.54
N PRO A 120 2.04 20.94 19.78
CA PRO A 120 2.65 19.79 20.44
C PRO A 120 1.69 18.60 20.59
N GLU A 121 0.43 18.86 20.95
CA GLU A 121 -0.61 17.84 21.08
C GLU A 121 -0.92 17.18 19.74
N GLY A 122 -0.98 17.98 18.69
CA GLY A 122 -1.20 17.49 17.33
C GLY A 122 -0.02 16.64 16.81
N GLN A 123 1.21 17.01 17.14
CA GLN A 123 2.39 16.23 16.81
C GLN A 123 2.40 14.87 17.52
N GLU A 124 1.94 14.82 18.78
CA GLU A 124 1.81 13.55 19.50
C GLU A 124 0.74 12.65 18.88
N ILE A 125 -0.42 13.22 18.50
CA ILE A 125 -1.47 12.50 17.78
C ILE A 125 -0.92 11.92 16.47
N LEU A 126 -0.21 12.74 15.69
CA LEU A 126 0.38 12.32 14.40
C LEU A 126 1.43 11.22 14.59
N LYS A 127 2.27 11.32 15.61
CA LYS A 127 3.26 10.29 15.97
C LYS A 127 2.57 8.96 16.28
N ASN A 128 1.51 8.97 17.06
CA ASN A 128 0.74 7.76 17.40
C ASN A 128 0.02 7.19 16.16
N PHE A 129 -0.35 8.04 15.21
CA PHE A 129 -0.94 7.67 13.93
C PHE A 129 0.10 7.17 12.90
N GLY A 130 1.39 7.34 13.17
CA GLY A 130 2.49 6.99 12.26
C GLY A 130 2.64 7.95 11.09
N ALA A 131 2.29 9.23 11.26
CA ALA A 131 2.36 10.27 10.25
C ALA A 131 3.11 11.50 10.75
N LEU A 132 3.68 12.27 9.83
CA LEU A 132 4.32 13.55 10.14
C LEU A 132 3.33 14.71 10.04
N LYS A 133 2.47 14.69 9.05
CA LYS A 133 1.44 15.71 8.82
C LYS A 133 0.39 15.23 7.81
N PHE A 134 -0.77 15.86 7.82
CA PHE A 134 -1.72 15.77 6.71
C PHE A 134 -1.35 16.80 5.64
N ILE A 135 -1.54 16.44 4.38
CA ILE A 135 -1.34 17.31 3.21
C ILE A 135 -2.64 17.38 2.40
N ALA A 136 -2.87 18.51 1.75
CA ALA A 136 -3.96 18.61 0.79
C ALA A 136 -3.58 17.84 -0.48
N THR A 137 -4.51 17.03 -0.99
CA THR A 137 -4.32 16.25 -2.22
C THR A 137 -5.46 16.51 -3.20
N SER A 138 -5.16 16.25 -4.46
CA SER A 138 -6.09 16.29 -5.58
C SER A 138 -6.05 14.96 -6.34
N ASN A 139 -6.94 14.77 -7.30
CA ASN A 139 -6.90 13.59 -8.16
C ASN A 139 -5.59 13.44 -8.95
N ASP A 140 -4.93 14.56 -9.25
CA ASP A 140 -3.67 14.55 -9.99
C ASP A 140 -2.53 13.87 -9.24
N ASP A 141 -2.54 13.94 -7.92
CA ASP A 141 -1.54 13.31 -7.06
C ASP A 141 -1.63 11.77 -7.11
N TYR A 142 -2.80 11.24 -7.49
CA TYR A 142 -3.06 9.80 -7.65
C TYR A 142 -2.90 9.31 -9.09
N ARG A 143 -2.40 10.12 -10.00
CA ARG A 143 -2.30 9.81 -11.44
C ARG A 143 -1.48 8.55 -11.71
N VAL A 144 -0.42 8.32 -10.95
CA VAL A 144 0.39 7.08 -11.06
C VAL A 144 -0.47 5.85 -10.78
N LEU A 145 -1.30 5.90 -9.73
CA LEU A 145 -2.20 4.80 -9.37
C LEU A 145 -3.28 4.57 -10.43
N TYR A 146 -3.89 5.65 -10.94
CA TYR A 146 -4.87 5.52 -12.04
C TYR A 146 -4.25 4.90 -13.29
N ASN A 147 -3.01 5.25 -13.62
CA ASN A 147 -2.31 4.65 -14.75
C ASN A 147 -2.06 3.15 -14.55
N MET A 148 -1.65 2.72 -13.36
CA MET A 148 -1.50 1.30 -13.03
C MET A 148 -2.83 0.54 -13.21
N ILE A 149 -3.91 1.07 -12.64
CA ILE A 149 -5.24 0.49 -12.69
C ILE A 149 -5.75 0.37 -14.14
N ASN A 150 -5.58 1.43 -14.94
CA ASN A 150 -5.96 1.43 -16.35
C ASN A 150 -5.16 0.40 -17.16
N GLN A 151 -3.86 0.29 -16.94
CA GLN A 151 -3.04 -0.71 -17.62
C GLN A 151 -3.38 -2.14 -17.21
N LEU A 152 -3.86 -2.35 -15.99
CA LEU A 152 -4.38 -3.63 -15.53
C LEU A 152 -5.78 -3.94 -16.11
N GLY A 153 -6.46 -2.96 -16.68
CA GLY A 153 -7.84 -3.11 -17.15
C GLY A 153 -8.86 -3.24 -16.02
N ILE A 154 -8.55 -2.71 -14.84
CA ILE A 154 -9.44 -2.76 -13.67
C ILE A 154 -10.45 -1.63 -13.74
N ASP A 155 -11.74 -1.97 -13.75
CA ASP A 155 -12.83 -1.01 -13.53
C ASP A 155 -13.07 -0.82 -12.03
N LEU A 156 -12.77 0.38 -11.52
CA LEU A 156 -12.93 0.69 -10.09
C LEU A 156 -14.38 0.68 -9.62
N LEU A 157 -15.35 0.87 -10.51
CA LEU A 157 -16.77 0.85 -10.16
C LEU A 157 -17.29 -0.58 -9.94
N GLU A 158 -16.70 -1.54 -10.65
CA GLU A 158 -17.05 -2.96 -10.57
C GLU A 158 -16.06 -3.78 -9.72
N TYR A 159 -14.96 -3.15 -9.30
CA TYR A 159 -13.89 -3.84 -8.58
C TYR A 159 -14.37 -4.39 -7.24
N SER A 160 -14.33 -5.71 -7.10
CA SER A 160 -14.73 -6.38 -5.87
C SER A 160 -13.54 -6.52 -4.91
N TYR A 161 -13.62 -5.83 -3.78
CA TYR A 161 -12.68 -5.99 -2.65
C TYR A 161 -13.01 -7.22 -1.79
N LYS A 162 -14.16 -7.87 -2.04
CA LYS A 162 -14.57 -9.03 -1.25
C LYS A 162 -13.72 -10.24 -1.61
N ARG A 163 -13.33 -10.94 -0.58
CA ARG A 163 -12.63 -12.23 -0.64
C ARG A 163 -13.56 -13.31 -1.11
#